data_891451c90ee54893cd41ea456587801f
#
_entry.id   891451c90ee54893cd41ea456587801f
#
_cell.length_a   1.000
_cell.length_b   1.000
_cell.length_c   1.000
_cell.angle_alpha   90.00
_cell.angle_beta   90.00
_cell.angle_gamma   90.00
#
_symmetry.space_group_name_H-M   'P 1'
#
loop_
_entity.id
_entity.type
_entity.pdbx_description
1 polymer ?
#
loop_
_entity_poly.entity_id
_entity_poly.type
_entity_poly.pdbx_seq_one_letter_code
_entity_poly.pdbx_strand_id
1 'polypeptide(L)'
;MRYATLALALVSATALGGCSEGVLAPQGPIASAERLLLINSTAIMLVVVIPVIVATLAFAWWYRSSNTRASRGTDKSYEGRIEFVVWSIPALTVILLGGVIWIGSHQLDPRAPIPGKSDPLRVDVVSLDWKWLFIYPVEGVATVNQLVRLELQSNFSSRQRR
;
A
#
# COMPACT_ATOMS: atom_id res chain seq x y z
N MET A 1 2.97 -29.24 24.01
CA MET A 1 3.42 -28.74 22.70
C MET A 1 2.36 -27.95 21.93
N ARG A 2 1.09 -28.39 21.84
CA ARG A 2 0.02 -27.69 21.06
C ARG A 2 -0.28 -26.27 21.57
N TYR A 3 -0.23 -26.02 22.87
CA TYR A 3 -0.48 -24.67 23.44
C TYR A 3 0.69 -23.71 23.21
N ALA A 4 1.91 -24.19 23.17
CA ALA A 4 3.07 -23.36 22.87
C ALA A 4 3.08 -22.87 21.41
N THR A 5 2.65 -23.71 20.46
CA THR A 5 2.52 -23.31 19.05
C THR A 5 1.37 -22.34 18.83
N LEU A 6 0.25 -22.49 19.55
CA LEU A 6 -0.86 -21.54 19.52
C LEU A 6 -0.47 -20.20 20.12
N ALA A 7 0.23 -20.20 21.26
CA ALA A 7 0.73 -18.98 21.88
C ALA A 7 1.74 -18.24 20.98
N LEU A 8 2.66 -18.98 20.33
CA LEU A 8 3.61 -18.41 19.38
C LEU A 8 2.91 -17.81 18.15
N ALA A 9 1.89 -18.48 17.62
CA ALA A 9 1.09 -17.98 16.51
C ALA A 9 0.30 -16.71 16.88
N LEU A 10 -0.24 -16.65 18.11
CA LEU A 10 -0.94 -15.46 18.61
C LEU A 10 0.01 -14.27 18.78
N VAL A 11 1.18 -14.50 19.37
CA VAL A 11 2.23 -13.47 19.54
C VAL A 11 2.74 -12.97 18.18
N SER A 12 2.91 -13.87 17.22
CA SER A 12 3.29 -13.49 15.86
C SER A 12 2.20 -12.64 15.18
N ALA A 13 0.94 -12.98 15.36
CA ALA A 13 -0.19 -12.23 14.80
C ALA A 13 -0.31 -10.82 15.39
N THR A 14 -0.05 -10.66 16.69
CA THR A 14 -0.04 -9.33 17.34
C THR A 14 1.17 -8.48 16.96
N ALA A 15 2.31 -9.09 16.67
CA ALA A 15 3.51 -8.40 16.19
C ALA A 15 3.38 -7.88 14.76
N LEU A 16 2.46 -8.44 13.96
CA LEU A 16 2.12 -7.95 12.62
C LEU A 16 1.12 -6.78 12.61
N GLY A 17 0.61 -6.38 13.78
CA GLY A 17 -0.19 -5.16 13.92
C GLY A 17 0.68 -3.95 13.55
N GLY A 18 0.69 -3.59 12.26
CA GLY A 18 1.49 -2.49 11.72
C GLY A 18 1.13 -1.17 12.37
N CYS A 19 2.13 -0.32 12.53
CA CYS A 19 1.99 1.02 13.05
C CYS A 19 0.88 1.77 12.30
N SER A 20 -0.01 2.42 13.03
CA SER A 20 -1.04 3.31 12.48
C SER A 20 -0.46 4.62 11.94
N GLU A 21 0.83 4.67 11.66
CA GLU A 21 1.57 5.81 11.15
C GLU A 21 1.87 5.67 9.66
N GLY A 22 2.26 6.75 9.02
CA GLY A 22 2.62 6.78 7.60
C GLY A 22 1.41 6.80 6.67
N VAL A 23 1.41 5.99 5.62
CA VAL A 23 0.38 5.99 4.56
C VAL A 23 -1.01 5.65 5.09
N LEU A 24 -1.12 4.90 6.19
CA LEU A 24 -2.40 4.55 6.81
C LEU A 24 -2.97 5.66 7.71
N ALA A 25 -2.17 6.66 8.07
CA ALA A 25 -2.59 7.85 8.83
C ALA A 25 -2.37 9.13 8.00
N PRO A 26 -3.17 9.36 6.96
CA PRO A 26 -2.97 10.47 6.04
C PRO A 26 -3.16 11.83 6.73
N GLN A 27 -2.23 12.76 6.49
CA GLN A 27 -2.26 14.12 7.04
C GLN A 27 -2.75 15.17 6.04
N GLY A 28 -3.21 14.76 4.85
CA GLY A 28 -3.66 15.70 3.82
C GLY A 28 -4.52 15.04 2.74
N PRO A 29 -5.11 15.85 1.83
CA PRO A 29 -6.03 15.34 0.82
C PRO A 29 -5.35 14.39 -0.18
N ILE A 30 -4.11 14.66 -0.57
CA ILE A 30 -3.35 13.78 -1.47
C ILE A 30 -3.05 12.45 -0.78
N ALA A 31 -2.53 12.48 0.45
CA ALA A 31 -2.23 11.27 1.22
C ALA A 31 -3.48 10.42 1.50
N SER A 32 -4.65 11.04 1.67
CA SER A 32 -5.91 10.30 1.83
C SER A 32 -6.32 9.58 0.54
N ALA A 33 -6.10 10.20 -0.61
CA ALA A 33 -6.36 9.58 -1.91
C ALA A 33 -5.37 8.43 -2.20
N GLU A 34 -4.09 8.60 -1.88
CA GLU A 34 -3.08 7.54 -1.98
C GLU A 34 -3.41 6.33 -1.08
N ARG A 35 -3.86 6.60 0.16
CA ARG A 35 -4.33 5.55 1.05
C ARG A 35 -5.50 4.77 0.45
N LEU A 36 -6.45 5.46 -0.16
CA LEU A 36 -7.60 4.81 -0.80
C LEU A 36 -7.17 3.94 -1.96
N LEU A 37 -6.25 4.42 -2.80
CA LEU A 37 -5.66 3.63 -3.89
C LEU A 37 -4.95 2.38 -3.37
N LEU A 38 -4.17 2.50 -2.30
CA LEU A 38 -3.46 1.39 -1.68
C LEU A 38 -4.44 0.33 -1.18
N ILE A 39 -5.48 0.75 -0.45
CA ILE A 39 -6.48 -0.17 0.10
C ILE A 39 -7.25 -0.88 -1.03
N ASN A 40 -7.69 -0.14 -2.04
CA ASN A 40 -8.43 -0.72 -3.17
C ASN A 40 -7.56 -1.72 -3.97
N SER A 41 -6.31 -1.36 -4.26
CA SER A 41 -5.39 -2.25 -4.96
C SER A 41 -5.09 -3.50 -4.14
N THR A 42 -4.90 -3.36 -2.84
CA THR A 42 -4.69 -4.48 -1.92
C THR A 42 -5.92 -5.39 -1.86
N ALA A 43 -7.12 -4.81 -1.78
CA ALA A 43 -8.37 -5.58 -1.77
C ALA A 43 -8.55 -6.40 -3.06
N ILE A 44 -8.28 -5.81 -4.22
CA ILE A 44 -8.32 -6.51 -5.52
C ILE A 44 -7.33 -7.67 -5.54
N MET A 45 -6.11 -7.44 -5.08
CA MET A 45 -5.10 -8.49 -5.01
C MET A 45 -5.49 -9.62 -4.06
N LEU A 46 -6.07 -9.31 -2.90
CA LEU A 46 -6.48 -10.31 -1.92
C LEU A 46 -7.60 -11.21 -2.43
N VAL A 47 -8.51 -10.71 -3.27
CA VAL A 47 -9.55 -11.53 -3.92
C VAL A 47 -8.94 -12.67 -4.76
N VAL A 48 -7.78 -12.46 -5.33
CA VAL A 48 -7.06 -13.49 -6.11
C VAL A 48 -6.15 -14.32 -5.21
N VAL A 49 -5.37 -13.68 -4.36
CA VAL A 49 -4.33 -14.34 -3.56
C VAL A 49 -4.91 -15.29 -2.51
N ILE A 50 -5.97 -14.87 -1.81
CA ILE A 50 -6.56 -15.69 -0.74
C ILE A 50 -7.10 -17.02 -1.29
N PRO A 51 -7.92 -17.06 -2.36
CA PRO A 51 -8.37 -18.33 -2.94
C PRO A 51 -7.23 -19.23 -3.40
N VAL A 52 -6.16 -18.67 -3.97
CA VAL A 52 -4.99 -19.44 -4.40
C VAL A 52 -4.28 -20.08 -3.21
N ILE A 53 -4.06 -19.32 -2.12
CA ILE A 53 -3.46 -19.88 -0.90
C ILE A 53 -4.34 -21.00 -0.33
N VAL A 54 -5.65 -20.75 -0.21
CA VAL A 54 -6.61 -21.74 0.31
C VAL A 54 -6.62 -22.99 -0.58
N ALA A 55 -6.68 -22.83 -1.89
CA ALA A 55 -6.65 -23.95 -2.83
C ALA A 55 -5.34 -24.73 -2.72
N THR A 56 -4.20 -24.05 -2.64
CA THR A 56 -2.88 -24.70 -2.50
C THR A 56 -2.81 -25.54 -1.23
N LEU A 57 -3.23 -24.99 -0.10
CA LEU A 57 -3.25 -25.71 1.17
C LEU A 57 -4.24 -26.89 1.15
N ALA A 58 -5.44 -26.66 0.55
CA ALA A 58 -6.44 -27.71 0.42
C ALA A 58 -5.94 -28.86 -0.45
N PHE A 59 -5.32 -28.57 -1.60
CA PHE A 59 -4.73 -29.60 -2.46
C PHE A 59 -3.58 -30.32 -1.77
N ALA A 60 -2.67 -29.61 -1.11
CA ALA A 60 -1.57 -30.22 -0.36
C ALA A 60 -2.09 -31.18 0.73
N TRP A 61 -3.16 -30.80 1.40
CA TRP A 61 -3.76 -31.65 2.43
C TRP A 61 -4.53 -32.81 1.83
N TRP A 62 -5.33 -32.59 0.76
CA TRP A 62 -6.15 -33.63 0.12
C TRP A 62 -5.30 -34.70 -0.57
N TYR A 63 -4.26 -34.28 -1.30
CA TYR A 63 -3.38 -35.19 -2.05
C TYR A 63 -2.16 -35.68 -1.23
N ARG A 64 -2.20 -35.54 0.07
CA ARG A 64 -1.18 -36.06 0.97
C ARG A 64 -1.03 -37.59 0.77
N SER A 65 0.21 -38.11 0.90
CA SER A 65 0.54 -39.53 0.67
C SER A 65 -0.28 -40.52 1.51
N SER A 66 -0.73 -40.11 2.70
CA SER A 66 -1.56 -40.93 3.59
C SER A 66 -3.07 -40.93 3.24
N ASN A 67 -3.50 -40.16 2.26
CA ASN A 67 -4.91 -40.14 1.83
C ASN A 67 -5.11 -41.11 0.66
N THR A 68 -5.66 -42.27 0.95
CA THR A 68 -5.93 -43.34 -0.03
C THR A 68 -7.18 -43.06 -0.89
N ARG A 69 -8.01 -42.06 -0.50
CA ARG A 69 -9.20 -41.68 -1.25
C ARG A 69 -8.90 -40.73 -2.40
N ALA A 70 -7.74 -40.07 -2.38
CA ALA A 70 -7.35 -39.16 -3.45
C ALA A 70 -6.90 -39.97 -4.67
N SER A 71 -7.72 -39.94 -5.74
CA SER A 71 -7.32 -40.55 -7.05
C SER A 71 -6.19 -39.71 -7.66
N ARG A 72 -5.04 -40.32 -7.86
CA ARG A 72 -3.87 -39.73 -8.54
C ARG A 72 -3.84 -40.17 -10.01
N GLY A 73 -4.99 -40.09 -10.68
CA GLY A 73 -5.04 -40.44 -12.11
C GLY A 73 -4.14 -39.53 -12.93
N THR A 74 -3.27 -40.12 -13.71
CA THR A 74 -2.32 -39.45 -14.64
C THR A 74 -2.96 -39.08 -15.97
N ASP A 75 -4.16 -39.54 -16.24
CA ASP A 75 -4.89 -39.31 -17.50
C ASP A 75 -5.69 -38.02 -17.48
N LYS A 76 -5.04 -36.88 -17.36
CA LYS A 76 -5.68 -35.60 -17.61
C LYS A 76 -5.45 -35.21 -19.07
N SER A 77 -6.41 -35.55 -19.91
CA SER A 77 -6.51 -34.90 -21.22
C SER A 77 -6.57 -33.39 -21.05
N TYR A 78 -5.87 -32.70 -21.92
CA TYR A 78 -5.89 -31.24 -22.02
C TYR A 78 -7.34 -30.70 -22.11
N GLU A 79 -7.74 -29.95 -21.11
CA GLU A 79 -9.04 -29.28 -21.07
C GLU A 79 -8.86 -27.78 -21.30
N GLY A 80 -8.97 -27.35 -22.55
CA GLY A 80 -8.79 -25.95 -22.95
C GLY A 80 -9.65 -24.93 -22.20
N ARG A 81 -10.80 -25.37 -21.66
CA ARG A 81 -11.67 -24.51 -20.83
C ARG A 81 -11.01 -24.15 -19.50
N ILE A 82 -10.39 -25.11 -18.83
CA ILE A 82 -9.70 -24.89 -17.55
C ILE A 82 -8.50 -23.97 -17.78
N GLU A 83 -7.75 -24.24 -18.83
CA GLU A 83 -6.59 -23.44 -19.20
C GLU A 83 -6.97 -21.99 -19.51
N PHE A 84 -8.04 -21.79 -20.27
CA PHE A 84 -8.55 -20.44 -20.55
C PHE A 84 -8.91 -19.68 -19.26
N VAL A 85 -9.61 -20.31 -18.31
CA VAL A 85 -9.97 -19.70 -17.04
C VAL A 85 -8.72 -19.37 -16.22
N VAL A 86 -7.76 -20.30 -16.13
CA VAL A 86 -6.52 -20.11 -15.36
C VAL A 86 -5.70 -18.92 -15.89
N TRP A 87 -5.62 -18.74 -17.21
CA TRP A 87 -4.91 -17.60 -17.81
C TRP A 87 -5.71 -16.30 -17.77
N SER A 88 -7.04 -16.38 -17.82
CA SER A 88 -7.91 -15.19 -17.79
C SER A 88 -7.86 -14.46 -16.46
N ILE A 89 -7.75 -15.16 -15.33
CA ILE A 89 -7.75 -14.55 -14.00
C ILE A 89 -6.56 -13.58 -13.82
N PRO A 90 -5.29 -13.99 -14.04
CA PRO A 90 -4.15 -13.07 -13.98
C PRO A 90 -4.25 -11.92 -14.99
N ALA A 91 -4.67 -12.21 -16.22
CA ALA A 91 -4.80 -11.18 -17.26
C ALA A 91 -5.83 -10.10 -16.87
N LEU A 92 -7.00 -10.49 -16.42
CA LEU A 92 -8.04 -9.57 -15.94
C LEU A 92 -7.58 -8.78 -14.71
N THR A 93 -6.85 -9.42 -13.80
CA THR A 93 -6.29 -8.76 -12.61
C THR A 93 -5.31 -7.65 -13.02
N VAL A 94 -4.41 -7.92 -13.95
CA VAL A 94 -3.45 -6.92 -14.46
C VAL A 94 -4.17 -5.76 -15.13
N ILE A 95 -5.19 -6.04 -15.96
CA ILE A 95 -5.98 -4.99 -16.63
C ILE A 95 -6.70 -4.12 -15.60
N LEU A 96 -7.34 -4.74 -14.61
CA LEU A 96 -8.09 -4.04 -13.56
C LEU A 96 -7.15 -3.15 -12.71
N LEU A 97 -6.05 -3.71 -12.24
CA LEU A 97 -5.06 -2.95 -11.45
C LEU A 97 -4.40 -1.85 -12.28
N GLY A 98 -4.08 -2.13 -13.53
CA GLY A 98 -3.55 -1.12 -14.47
C GLY A 98 -4.53 0.04 -14.64
N GLY A 99 -5.82 -0.22 -14.77
CA GLY A 99 -6.86 0.80 -14.83
C GLY A 99 -6.94 1.64 -13.55
N VAL A 100 -6.94 1.00 -12.38
CA VAL A 100 -6.97 1.69 -11.08
C VAL A 100 -5.74 2.59 -10.90
N ILE A 101 -4.54 2.07 -11.23
CA ILE A 101 -3.29 2.84 -11.13
C ILE A 101 -3.29 3.99 -12.13
N TRP A 102 -3.73 3.76 -13.37
CA TRP A 102 -3.81 4.78 -14.39
C TRP A 102 -4.71 5.95 -13.96
N ILE A 103 -5.93 5.65 -13.56
CA ILE A 103 -6.88 6.67 -13.08
C ILE A 103 -6.31 7.41 -11.86
N GLY A 104 -5.80 6.67 -10.88
CA GLY A 104 -5.24 7.24 -9.66
C GLY A 104 -4.05 8.15 -9.91
N SER A 105 -3.12 7.76 -10.78
CA SER A 105 -1.95 8.58 -11.11
C SER A 105 -2.32 9.87 -11.83
N HIS A 106 -3.37 9.87 -12.67
CA HIS A 106 -3.85 11.08 -13.32
C HIS A 106 -4.61 12.01 -12.35
N GLN A 107 -5.35 11.45 -11.41
CA GLN A 107 -6.05 12.24 -10.38
C GLN A 107 -5.08 12.86 -9.36
N LEU A 108 -3.94 12.22 -9.13
CA LEU A 108 -2.90 12.65 -8.19
C LEU A 108 -1.71 13.30 -8.89
N ASP A 109 -1.91 13.86 -10.10
CA ASP A 109 -0.84 14.55 -10.82
C ASP A 109 -0.31 15.71 -9.95
N PRO A 110 1.00 15.72 -9.61
CA PRO A 110 1.62 16.78 -8.80
C PRO A 110 1.52 18.18 -9.42
N ARG A 111 1.25 18.25 -10.73
CA ARG A 111 1.07 19.52 -11.45
C ARG A 111 -0.35 20.07 -11.34
N ALA A 112 -1.31 19.24 -10.96
CA ALA A 112 -2.68 19.68 -10.77
C ALA A 112 -2.78 20.57 -9.51
N PRO A 113 -3.49 21.70 -9.58
CA PRO A 113 -3.69 22.53 -8.41
C PRO A 113 -4.48 21.75 -7.35
N ILE A 114 -3.98 21.78 -6.12
CA ILE A 114 -4.66 21.14 -4.98
C ILE A 114 -5.94 21.93 -4.72
N PRO A 115 -7.13 21.30 -4.69
CA PRO A 115 -8.37 21.98 -4.37
C PRO A 115 -8.32 22.51 -2.92
N GLY A 116 -8.21 23.79 -2.75
CA GLY A 116 -8.13 24.49 -1.46
C GLY A 116 -8.52 25.95 -1.60
N LYS A 117 -8.89 26.59 -0.48
CA LYS A 117 -9.28 28.00 -0.42
C LYS A 117 -8.09 28.95 -0.19
N SER A 118 -6.92 28.44 0.12
CA SER A 118 -5.72 29.24 0.40
C SER A 118 -4.78 29.26 -0.81
N ASP A 119 -4.05 30.34 -0.96
CA ASP A 119 -2.98 30.44 -1.94
C ASP A 119 -1.95 29.32 -1.69
N PRO A 120 -1.44 28.72 -2.75
CA PRO A 120 -0.46 27.64 -2.63
C PRO A 120 0.83 28.16 -1.98
N LEU A 121 1.32 27.44 -0.98
CA LEU A 121 2.60 27.72 -0.37
C LEU A 121 3.73 27.38 -1.34
N ARG A 122 4.58 28.33 -1.65
CA ARG A 122 5.77 28.11 -2.48
C ARG A 122 6.90 27.57 -1.61
N VAL A 123 7.38 26.37 -1.95
CA VAL A 123 8.54 25.75 -1.31
C VAL A 123 9.54 25.39 -2.41
N ASP A 124 10.72 25.96 -2.35
CA ASP A 124 11.82 25.59 -3.25
C ASP A 124 12.58 24.42 -2.63
N VAL A 125 12.70 23.31 -3.38
CA VAL A 125 13.33 22.09 -2.90
C VAL A 125 14.63 21.86 -3.66
N VAL A 126 15.74 21.78 -2.93
CA VAL A 126 17.08 21.54 -3.47
C VAL A 126 17.58 20.19 -3.01
N SER A 127 17.96 19.35 -3.95
CA SER A 127 18.61 18.06 -3.69
C SER A 127 20.10 18.29 -3.42
N LEU A 128 20.58 17.78 -2.30
CA LEU A 128 21.97 17.78 -1.88
C LEU A 128 22.45 16.33 -1.68
N ASP A 129 23.74 16.11 -1.45
CA ASP A 129 24.28 14.79 -1.12
C ASP A 129 23.61 14.24 0.15
N TRP A 130 22.74 13.22 -0.05
CA TRP A 130 21.99 12.52 1.01
C TRP A 130 21.09 13.43 1.87
N LYS A 131 20.74 14.63 1.40
CA LYS A 131 19.93 15.61 2.11
C LYS A 131 18.99 16.34 1.15
N TRP A 132 17.84 16.77 1.68
CA TRP A 132 16.91 17.66 1.01
C TRP A 132 16.87 18.99 1.74
N LEU A 133 17.08 20.10 1.03
CA LEU A 133 16.93 21.44 1.56
C LEU A 133 15.58 22.00 1.09
N PHE A 134 14.75 22.37 2.03
CA PHE A 134 13.47 23.01 1.80
C PHE A 134 13.59 24.48 2.15
N ILE A 135 13.35 25.35 1.17
CA ILE A 135 13.42 26.82 1.33
C ILE A 135 12.03 27.36 1.19
N TYR A 136 11.60 28.16 2.17
CA TYR A 136 10.33 28.85 2.20
C TYR A 136 10.61 30.36 1.96
N PRO A 137 10.54 30.83 0.68
CA PRO A 137 11.00 32.18 0.33
C PRO A 137 10.19 33.28 1.01
N VAL A 138 8.90 33.06 1.20
CA VAL A 138 7.99 34.06 1.82
C VAL A 138 8.24 34.21 3.31
N GLU A 139 8.50 33.11 4.01
CA GLU A 139 8.74 33.05 5.45
C GLU A 139 10.22 33.28 5.82
N GLY A 140 11.12 33.26 4.85
CA GLY A 140 12.55 33.43 5.08
C GLY A 140 13.21 32.29 5.88
N VAL A 141 12.65 31.07 5.80
CA VAL A 141 13.10 29.90 6.54
C VAL A 141 13.64 28.84 5.61
N ALA A 142 14.69 28.16 6.03
CA ALA A 142 15.21 26.99 5.35
C ALA A 142 15.42 25.83 6.34
N THR A 143 15.09 24.60 5.92
CA THR A 143 15.21 23.40 6.75
C THR A 143 15.84 22.25 5.97
N VAL A 144 16.52 21.37 6.66
CA VAL A 144 17.17 20.19 6.07
C VAL A 144 16.45 18.93 6.52
N ASN A 145 16.07 18.08 5.55
CA ASN A 145 15.39 16.78 5.76
C ASN A 145 14.05 16.81 6.50
N GLN A 146 13.50 17.98 6.81
CA GLN A 146 12.22 18.11 7.50
C GLN A 146 11.38 19.20 6.85
N LEU A 147 10.11 18.90 6.61
CA LEU A 147 9.11 19.92 6.28
C LEU A 147 8.67 20.61 7.58
N VAL A 148 8.72 21.93 7.61
CA VAL A 148 8.24 22.70 8.76
C VAL A 148 6.73 22.85 8.68
N ARG A 149 6.06 22.52 9.77
CA ARG A 149 4.65 22.86 9.95
C ARG A 149 4.55 24.34 10.37
N LEU A 150 4.20 25.21 9.45
CA LEU A 150 4.22 26.66 9.63
C LEU A 150 3.36 27.19 10.80
N GLU A 151 2.35 26.42 11.22
CA GLU A 151 1.54 26.76 12.39
C GLU A 151 2.33 26.88 13.70
N LEU A 152 3.46 26.18 13.83
CA LEU A 152 4.29 26.26 15.03
C LEU A 152 5.22 27.47 15.03
N GLN A 153 5.46 28.08 13.89
CA GLN A 153 6.44 29.16 13.73
C GLN A 153 5.86 30.52 14.09
N SER A 154 4.55 30.73 13.97
CA SER A 154 3.89 31.93 14.46
C SER A 154 4.12 32.15 15.96
N ASN A 155 4.26 31.06 16.71
CA ASN A 155 4.56 31.10 18.15
C ASN A 155 6.06 31.30 18.45
N PHE A 156 6.95 30.94 17.54
CA PHE A 156 8.40 31.07 17.73
C PHE A 156 8.86 32.50 17.43
N SER A 157 8.37 33.12 16.38
CA SER A 157 8.71 34.49 16.01
C SER A 157 8.20 35.52 17.03
N SER A 158 7.09 35.22 17.71
CA SER A 158 6.58 36.08 18.80
C SER A 158 7.40 35.98 20.09
N ARG A 159 8.13 34.88 20.30
CA ARG A 159 9.06 34.71 21.45
C ARG A 159 10.43 35.36 21.24
N GLN A 160 10.90 35.49 20.01
CA GLN A 160 12.21 36.13 19.72
C GLN A 160 12.12 37.67 19.68
N ARG A 161 10.93 38.25 19.69
CA ARG A 161 10.75 39.71 19.75
C ARG A 161 10.41 40.26 21.15
N ARG A 162 10.60 39.47 22.17
CA ARG A 162 10.57 39.89 23.57
C ARG A 162 11.93 39.67 24.20
#